data_cc15c457fa25d380103a95673df8ebb5
#
_entry.id   cc15c457fa25d380103a95673df8ebb5
#
_cell.length_a   1.000
_cell.length_b   1.000
_cell.length_c   1.000
_cell.angle_alpha   90.00
_cell.angle_beta   90.00
_cell.angle_gamma   90.00
#
_symmetry.space_group_name_H-M   'P 1'
#
loop_
_entity.id
_entity.type
_entity.pdbx_description
1 polymer ?
#
loop_
_entity_poly.entity_id
_entity_poly.type
_entity_poly.pdbx_seq_one_letter_code
_entity_poly.pdbx_strand_id
1 'polypeptide(L)'
;MDNFKIIYRILKYLEQHLGEYNLDLDKISHEQLGISFLRWEALLRMMQEEGYIKGLVFEQTMSDSSPHVVIPIRPTITISGLEYLAENSLMKKVESAFKTVKDFIPGVK
;
A
#
# COMPACT_ATOMS: atom_id res chain seq x y z
N MET A 1 10.21 1.87 8.39
CA MET A 1 8.74 1.88 8.20
C MET A 1 8.29 0.43 8.13
N ASP A 2 7.23 0.08 8.84
CA ASP A 2 6.75 -1.29 8.81
C ASP A 2 5.99 -1.59 7.52
N ASN A 3 5.83 -2.88 7.23
CA ASN A 3 5.27 -3.33 5.96
C ASN A 3 3.82 -2.87 5.77
N PHE A 4 3.02 -2.85 6.83
CA PHE A 4 1.62 -2.46 6.72
C PHE A 4 1.48 -0.98 6.40
N LYS A 5 2.35 -0.13 6.93
CA LYS A 5 2.37 1.29 6.58
C LYS A 5 2.74 1.49 5.12
N ILE A 6 3.68 0.70 4.62
CA ILE A 6 4.09 0.76 3.22
C ILE A 6 2.92 0.35 2.32
N ILE A 7 2.28 -0.76 2.63
CA ILE A 7 1.11 -1.24 1.89
C ILE A 7 0.01 -0.17 1.89
N TYR A 8 -0.28 0.40 3.04
CA TYR A 8 -1.29 1.46 3.17
C TYR A 8 -0.94 2.66 2.30
N ARG A 9 0.31 3.11 2.32
CA ARG A 9 0.73 4.28 1.54
C ARG A 9 0.61 4.04 0.04
N ILE A 10 1.01 2.86 -0.43
CA ILE A 10 0.89 2.52 -1.84
C ILE A 10 -0.58 2.50 -2.26
N LEU A 11 -1.42 1.80 -1.50
CA LEU A 11 -2.84 1.71 -1.81
C LEU A 11 -3.53 3.07 -1.74
N LYS A 12 -3.18 3.88 -0.75
CA LYS A 12 -3.76 5.22 -0.59
C LYS A 12 -3.43 6.11 -1.78
N TYR A 13 -2.19 6.05 -2.25
CA TYR A 13 -1.79 6.79 -3.44
C TYR A 13 -2.63 6.36 -4.65
N LEU A 14 -2.78 5.06 -4.84
CA LEU A 14 -3.54 4.54 -5.97
C LEU A 14 -5.03 4.91 -5.89
N GLU A 15 -5.58 4.90 -4.68
CA GLU A 15 -6.97 5.33 -4.47
C GLU A 15 -7.15 6.82 -4.81
N GLN A 16 -6.23 7.65 -4.34
CA GLN A 16 -6.31 9.10 -4.56
C GLN A 16 -6.22 9.48 -6.03
N HIS A 17 -5.57 8.64 -6.83
CA HIS A 17 -5.37 8.90 -8.25
C HIS A 17 -6.17 7.94 -9.13
N LEU A 18 -7.23 7.38 -8.58
CA LEU A 18 -8.08 6.45 -9.31
C LEU A 18 -8.67 7.15 -10.54
N GLY A 19 -8.52 6.51 -11.70
CA GLY A 19 -9.02 7.06 -12.96
C GLY A 19 -8.07 7.99 -13.69
N GLU A 20 -6.92 8.30 -13.12
CA GLU A 20 -5.92 9.14 -13.77
C GLU A 20 -4.98 8.28 -14.61
N TYR A 21 -4.63 8.80 -15.79
CA TYR A 21 -3.74 8.08 -16.71
C TYR A 21 -2.27 8.25 -16.36
N ASN A 22 -1.90 9.43 -15.89
CA ASN A 22 -0.49 9.79 -15.68
C ASN A 22 -0.18 9.82 -14.18
N LEU A 23 0.06 8.64 -13.62
CA LEU A 23 0.46 8.53 -12.23
C LEU A 23 1.94 8.87 -12.08
N ASP A 24 2.26 9.59 -11.02
CA ASP A 24 3.65 9.80 -10.63
C ASP A 24 4.09 8.62 -9.77
N LEU A 25 4.61 7.59 -10.43
CA LEU A 25 4.99 6.35 -9.75
C LEU A 25 6.20 6.51 -8.86
N ASP A 26 6.93 7.61 -8.99
CA ASP A 26 8.02 7.92 -8.06
C ASP A 26 7.52 8.09 -6.64
N LYS A 27 6.27 8.51 -6.47
CA LYS A 27 5.67 8.69 -5.14
C LYS A 27 5.56 7.38 -4.35
N ILE A 28 5.51 6.25 -5.05
CA ILE A 28 5.43 4.93 -4.44
C ILE A 28 6.64 4.06 -4.79
N SER A 29 7.75 4.69 -5.17
CA SER A 29 9.00 3.99 -5.43
C SER A 29 9.63 3.51 -4.12
N HIS A 30 10.51 2.50 -4.22
CA HIS A 30 11.21 2.01 -3.04
C HIS A 30 12.06 3.10 -2.39
N GLU A 31 12.59 4.01 -3.18
CA GLU A 31 13.39 5.12 -2.69
C GLU A 31 12.56 6.09 -1.86
N GLN A 32 11.40 6.48 -2.36
CA GLN A 32 10.49 7.37 -1.63
C GLN A 32 9.95 6.71 -0.36
N LEU A 33 9.75 5.40 -0.41
CA LEU A 33 9.26 4.67 0.76
C LEU A 33 10.37 4.31 1.75
N GLY A 34 11.63 4.57 1.36
CA GLY A 34 12.77 4.35 2.24
C GLY A 34 13.08 2.88 2.51
N ILE A 35 12.82 2.02 1.55
CA ILE A 35 13.06 0.58 1.68
C ILE A 35 13.92 0.08 0.52
N SER A 36 14.47 -1.12 0.66
CA SER A 36 15.25 -1.73 -0.41
C SER A 36 14.35 -2.11 -1.58
N PHE A 37 14.94 -2.20 -2.77
CA PHE A 37 14.23 -2.63 -3.96
C PHE A 37 13.63 -4.03 -3.78
N LEU A 38 14.39 -4.94 -3.20
CA LEU A 38 13.92 -6.32 -3.03
C LEU A 38 12.74 -6.41 -2.06
N ARG A 39 12.75 -5.62 -0.99
CA ARG A 39 11.64 -5.57 -0.06
C ARG A 39 10.39 -4.98 -0.73
N TRP A 40 10.58 -3.91 -1.47
CA TRP A 40 9.52 -3.26 -2.22
C TRP A 40 8.87 -4.23 -3.22
N GLU A 41 9.71 -4.91 -3.98
CA GLU A 41 9.24 -5.89 -4.97
C GLU A 41 8.45 -7.02 -4.31
N ALA A 42 8.94 -7.53 -3.20
CA ALA A 42 8.25 -8.58 -2.45
C ALA A 42 6.89 -8.13 -1.95
N LEU A 43 6.80 -6.90 -1.44
CA LEU A 43 5.53 -6.36 -0.97
C LEU A 43 4.54 -6.16 -2.11
N LEU A 44 5.00 -5.67 -3.25
CA LEU A 44 4.14 -5.52 -4.44
C LEU A 44 3.59 -6.88 -4.88
N ARG A 45 4.44 -7.90 -4.90
CA ARG A 45 4.01 -9.24 -5.27
C ARG A 45 2.95 -9.77 -4.31
N MET A 46 3.20 -9.61 -3.01
CA MET A 46 2.25 -10.04 -1.98
C MET A 46 0.91 -9.30 -2.10
N MET A 47 0.96 -8.00 -2.37
CA MET A 47 -0.26 -7.20 -2.54
C MET A 47 -1.07 -7.69 -3.74
N GLN A 48 -0.41 -8.04 -4.83
CA GLN A 48 -1.09 -8.55 -6.01
C GLN A 48 -1.65 -9.96 -5.76
N GLU A 49 -0.89 -10.81 -5.06
CA GLU A 49 -1.35 -12.15 -4.70
C GLU A 49 -2.58 -12.12 -3.79
N GLU A 50 -2.61 -11.16 -2.87
CA GLU A 50 -3.78 -10.95 -2.00
C GLU A 50 -4.94 -10.29 -2.72
N GLY A 51 -4.73 -9.83 -3.94
CA GLY A 51 -5.78 -9.20 -4.72
C GLY A 51 -6.02 -7.74 -4.42
N TYR A 52 -5.12 -7.08 -3.70
CA TYR A 52 -5.27 -5.65 -3.40
C TYR A 52 -4.95 -4.76 -4.58
N ILE A 53 -4.05 -5.21 -5.44
CA ILE A 53 -3.69 -4.53 -6.68
C ILE A 53 -3.63 -5.54 -7.81
N LYS A 54 -3.62 -5.02 -9.04
CA LYS A 54 -3.46 -5.83 -10.24
C LYS A 54 -2.65 -5.06 -11.26
N GLY A 55 -2.26 -5.74 -12.33
CA GLY A 55 -1.57 -5.11 -13.45
C GLY A 55 -0.06 -5.20 -13.40
N LEU A 56 0.52 -5.78 -12.35
CA LEU A 56 1.96 -6.00 -12.29
C LEU A 56 2.32 -7.24 -13.08
N VAL A 57 3.46 -7.17 -13.76
CA VAL A 57 4.03 -8.30 -14.50
C VAL A 57 5.33 -8.69 -13.82
N PHE A 58 5.52 -9.97 -13.59
CA PHE A 58 6.74 -10.50 -12.98
C PHE A 58 7.38 -11.47 -13.95
N GLU A 59 8.69 -11.40 -14.07
CA GLU A 59 9.48 -12.28 -14.94
C GLU A 59 10.61 -12.90 -14.13
N GLN A 60 10.89 -14.15 -14.43
CA GLN A 60 11.99 -14.87 -13.80
C GLN A 60 12.81 -15.58 -14.87
N THR A 61 14.11 -15.30 -14.85
CA THR A 61 15.06 -16.01 -15.72
C THR A 61 15.63 -17.20 -14.99
N MET A 62 16.36 -18.04 -15.69
CA MET A 62 16.96 -19.22 -15.09
C MET A 62 18.01 -18.88 -14.03
N SER A 63 18.60 -17.68 -14.11
CA SER A 63 19.62 -17.23 -13.15
C SER A 63 19.01 -16.54 -11.93
N ASP A 64 17.71 -16.25 -11.96
CA ASP A 64 17.04 -15.55 -10.85
C ASP A 64 16.52 -16.55 -9.83
N SER A 65 16.69 -16.23 -8.55
CA SER A 65 16.14 -17.04 -7.46
C SER A 65 14.66 -16.77 -7.23
N SER A 66 14.14 -15.64 -7.72
CA SER A 66 12.72 -15.27 -7.59
C SER A 66 12.32 -14.37 -8.75
N PRO A 67 11.01 -14.26 -9.02
CA PRO A 67 10.52 -13.36 -10.07
C PRO A 67 10.82 -11.90 -9.74
N HIS A 68 11.09 -11.11 -10.77
CA HIS A 68 11.30 -9.67 -10.64
C HIS A 68 10.19 -8.92 -11.35
N VAL A 69 9.77 -7.80 -10.76
CA VAL A 69 8.73 -6.98 -11.33
C VAL A 69 9.25 -6.27 -12.58
N VAL A 70 8.43 -6.28 -13.63
CA VAL A 70 8.76 -5.57 -14.88
C VAL A 70 8.50 -4.08 -14.69
N ILE A 71 9.47 -3.26 -15.04
CA ILE A 71 9.41 -1.81 -14.91
C ILE A 71 9.27 -1.19 -16.31
N PRO A 72 8.45 -0.15 -16.48
CA PRO A 72 7.70 0.57 -15.43
C PRO A 72 6.48 -0.21 -14.94
N ILE A 73 6.20 -0.09 -13.66
CA ILE A 73 5.02 -0.74 -13.08
C ILE A 73 3.77 0.06 -13.45
N ARG A 74 2.63 -0.66 -13.57
CA ARG A 74 1.33 -0.02 -13.83
C ARG A 74 0.28 -0.65 -12.93
N PRO A 75 0.40 -0.44 -11.63
CA PRO A 75 -0.54 -1.06 -10.69
C PRO A 75 -1.89 -0.34 -10.70
N THR A 76 -2.93 -1.11 -10.51
CA THR A 76 -4.29 -0.59 -10.33
C THR A 76 -4.84 -1.16 -9.05
N ILE A 77 -5.48 -0.33 -8.24
CA ILE A 77 -6.12 -0.81 -7.02
C ILE A 77 -7.39 -1.58 -7.37
N THR A 78 -7.70 -2.59 -6.56
CA THR A 78 -8.88 -3.43 -6.74
C THR A 78 -9.94 -3.08 -5.70
N ILE A 79 -11.11 -3.69 -5.81
CA ILE A 79 -12.15 -3.58 -4.78
C ILE A 79 -11.60 -4.06 -3.44
N SER A 80 -10.86 -5.17 -3.43
CA SER A 80 -10.25 -5.67 -2.20
C SER A 80 -9.26 -4.68 -1.60
N GLY A 81 -8.51 -3.97 -2.46
CA GLY A 81 -7.61 -2.93 -2.01
C GLY A 81 -8.34 -1.75 -1.40
N LEU A 82 -9.46 -1.35 -2.00
CA LEU A 82 -10.31 -0.29 -1.46
C LEU A 82 -10.91 -0.69 -0.11
N GLU A 83 -11.34 -1.93 0.01
CA GLU A 83 -11.86 -2.47 1.27
C GLU A 83 -10.80 -2.45 2.37
N TYR A 84 -9.57 -2.86 2.02
CA TYR A 84 -8.45 -2.83 2.96
C TYR A 84 -8.22 -1.40 3.48
N LEU A 85 -8.24 -0.41 2.59
CA LEU A 85 -8.07 0.99 2.99
C LEU A 85 -9.20 1.46 3.90
N ALA A 86 -10.43 1.10 3.56
CA ALA A 86 -11.60 1.50 4.34
C ALA A 86 -11.51 0.94 5.76
N GLU A 87 -11.17 -0.33 5.89
CA GLU A 87 -11.05 -0.98 7.19
C GLU A 87 -9.95 -0.36 8.03
N ASN A 88 -8.79 -0.13 7.45
CA ASN A 88 -7.66 0.43 8.18
C ASN A 88 -7.84 1.91 8.47
N SER A 89 -8.43 2.66 7.57
CA SER A 89 -8.74 4.07 7.76
C SER A 89 -9.76 4.26 8.88
N LEU A 90 -10.78 3.42 8.89
CA LEU A 90 -11.82 3.47 9.90
C LEU A 90 -11.25 3.15 11.28
N MET A 91 -10.46 2.12 11.38
CA MET A 91 -9.81 1.76 12.64
C MET A 91 -8.93 2.87 13.15
N LYS A 92 -8.21 3.54 12.27
CA LYS A 92 -7.36 4.66 12.64
C LYS A 92 -8.18 5.83 13.16
N LYS A 93 -9.30 6.11 12.53
CA LYS A 93 -10.22 7.17 12.97
C LYS A 93 -10.85 6.84 14.32
N VAL A 94 -11.29 5.63 14.50
CA VAL A 94 -11.86 5.18 15.77
C VAL A 94 -10.84 5.31 16.89
N GLU A 95 -9.62 4.87 16.66
CA GLU A 95 -8.55 4.99 17.63
C GLU A 95 -8.27 6.44 18.00
N SER A 96 -8.17 7.31 17.01
CA SER A 96 -7.94 8.74 17.24
C SER A 96 -9.10 9.38 18.00
N ALA A 97 -10.33 9.08 17.61
CA ALA A 97 -11.51 9.59 18.27
C ALA A 97 -11.57 9.13 19.73
N PHE A 98 -11.24 7.88 19.97
CA PHE A 98 -11.23 7.32 21.32
C PHE A 98 -10.21 8.06 22.19
N LYS A 99 -9.04 8.28 21.67
CA LYS A 99 -7.99 9.02 22.39
C LYS A 99 -8.42 10.46 22.72
N THR A 100 -9.04 11.12 21.76
CA THR A 100 -9.53 12.48 21.93
C THR A 100 -10.59 12.56 23.02
N VAL A 101 -11.56 11.64 22.97
CA VAL A 101 -12.62 11.60 24.00
C VAL A 101 -12.03 11.34 25.37
N LYS A 102 -11.08 10.42 25.45
CA LYS A 102 -10.42 10.09 26.70
C LYS A 102 -9.68 11.30 27.29
N ASP A 103 -9.06 12.09 26.44
CA ASP A 103 -8.32 13.27 26.86
C ASP A 103 -9.26 14.42 27.23
N PHE A 104 -10.37 14.57 26.51
CA PHE A 104 -11.29 15.68 26.68
C PHE A 104 -12.20 15.51 27.89
N ILE A 105 -12.48 14.31 28.27
CA ILE A 105 -13.42 14.05 29.36
C ILE A 105 -12.75 13.18 30.42
N PRO A 106 -11.82 13.78 31.16
CA PRO A 106 -11.07 13.01 32.16
C PRO A 106 -11.96 12.48 33.30
N GLY A 107 -13.12 13.10 33.50
CA GLY A 107 -14.08 12.64 34.49
C GLY A 107 -14.89 11.43 34.06
N VAL A 108 -14.92 11.16 32.75
CA VAL A 108 -15.61 10.01 32.19
C VAL A 108 -14.62 8.86 32.12
N LYS A 109 -14.76 7.97 33.00
CA LYS A 109 -13.85 6.84 33.08
C LYS A 109 -14.48 5.58 32.55
#